data_51ebbf5e2f3146106d6ebcaed639852d
#
_entry.id   51ebbf5e2f3146106d6ebcaed639852d
#
_cell.length_a   1.000
_cell.length_b   1.000
_cell.length_c   1.000
_cell.angle_alpha   90.00
_cell.angle_beta   90.00
_cell.angle_gamma   90.00
#
_symmetry.space_group_name_H-M   'P 1'
#
loop_
_entity.id
_entity.type
_entity.pdbx_description
1 polymer ?
#
loop_
_entity_poly.entity_id
_entity_poly.type
_entity_poly.pdbx_seq_one_letter_code
_entity_poly.pdbx_strand_id
1 'polypeptide(L)'
;MKIAVLLTCYNRKDKTLACLKSLSKNSSSVIVYITDDASTDGTSLAIRQYYSEEQVHIIKGTGNLFWSRGMYTAWKEALKGNFDYYLWLNDDVVLYDNFFEELLYCSNLYENNCIVTGLIEDKEHSTILYGGTSLKTHKMVQPNSEPEKVHHMNGNVVLVPCSVVKKIGIIDPYYHHDLGDVDYGLRAIENGIPVIATRVPVAYGYPNNICRVRKWGVNLRERFHRLNMPLGSPLRINYYFRKKHYGFMKAVMFCSYLTLLNLLPDWAVVKIWGTTYQNK
;
A
#
# COMPACT_ATOMS: atom_id res chain seq x y z
N MET A 1 11.67 -18.53 -12.86
CA MET A 1 10.69 -17.64 -12.16
C MET A 1 11.03 -16.20 -12.51
N LYS A 2 10.08 -15.45 -13.04
CA LYS A 2 10.24 -14.02 -13.42
C LYS A 2 9.32 -13.18 -12.54
N ILE A 3 9.85 -12.11 -11.95
CA ILE A 3 9.09 -11.23 -11.05
C ILE A 3 9.15 -9.80 -11.58
N ALA A 4 7.96 -9.17 -11.74
CA ALA A 4 7.84 -7.74 -11.93
C ALA A 4 7.70 -7.05 -10.59
N VAL A 5 8.61 -6.14 -10.27
CA VAL A 5 8.52 -5.30 -9.06
C VAL A 5 7.88 -3.98 -9.43
N LEU A 6 6.84 -3.60 -8.71
CA LEU A 6 6.01 -2.43 -8.98
C LEU A 6 6.21 -1.39 -7.88
N LEU A 7 6.65 -0.19 -8.26
CA LEU A 7 6.86 0.94 -7.36
C LEU A 7 6.18 2.20 -7.89
N THR A 8 5.95 3.13 -6.98
CA THR A 8 5.68 4.54 -7.33
C THR A 8 6.47 5.45 -6.38
N CYS A 9 7.01 6.54 -6.89
CA CYS A 9 7.77 7.51 -6.11
C CYS A 9 7.38 8.95 -6.49
N TYR A 10 7.62 9.88 -5.55
CA TYR A 10 7.46 11.31 -5.76
C TYR A 10 8.35 12.08 -4.79
N ASN A 11 9.40 12.77 -5.30
CA ASN A 11 10.32 13.59 -4.51
C ASN A 11 10.90 12.85 -3.29
N ARG A 12 11.43 11.62 -3.49
CA ARG A 12 11.98 10.76 -2.45
C ARG A 12 13.26 10.06 -2.89
N LYS A 13 14.13 10.78 -3.60
CA LYS A 13 15.35 10.24 -4.22
C LYS A 13 16.13 9.28 -3.32
N ASP A 14 16.50 9.70 -2.13
CA ASP A 14 17.36 8.90 -1.25
C ASP A 14 16.67 7.64 -0.72
N LYS A 15 15.37 7.73 -0.41
CA LYS A 15 14.57 6.57 0.03
C LYS A 15 14.40 5.57 -1.11
N THR A 16 14.01 6.05 -2.30
CA THR A 16 13.85 5.23 -3.50
C THR A 16 15.15 4.49 -3.85
N LEU A 17 16.31 5.17 -3.79
CA LEU A 17 17.60 4.53 -4.03
C LEU A 17 17.94 3.49 -2.96
N ALA A 18 17.67 3.77 -1.68
CA ALA A 18 17.90 2.82 -0.59
C ALA A 18 17.01 1.55 -0.75
N CYS A 19 15.75 1.74 -1.11
CA CYS A 19 14.81 0.66 -1.41
C CYS A 19 15.31 -0.20 -2.58
N LEU A 20 15.65 0.39 -3.73
CA LEU A 20 16.16 -0.32 -4.90
C LEU A 20 17.51 -1.02 -4.61
N LYS A 21 18.37 -0.43 -3.79
CA LYS A 21 19.64 -1.04 -3.37
C LYS A 21 19.40 -2.27 -2.51
N SER A 22 18.42 -2.24 -1.59
CA SER A 22 18.07 -3.41 -0.77
C SER A 22 17.46 -4.52 -1.62
N LEU A 23 16.66 -4.19 -2.64
CA LEU A 23 16.10 -5.14 -3.59
C LEU A 23 17.19 -5.82 -4.43
N SER A 24 18.13 -5.07 -4.98
CA SER A 24 19.18 -5.58 -5.89
C SER A 24 20.19 -6.50 -5.21
N LYS A 25 20.38 -6.41 -3.89
CA LYS A 25 21.24 -7.34 -3.15
C LYS A 25 20.72 -8.79 -3.17
N ASN A 26 19.40 -8.96 -3.35
CA ASN A 26 18.70 -10.21 -3.10
C ASN A 26 18.13 -10.88 -4.36
N SER A 27 18.24 -10.24 -5.54
CA SER A 27 17.69 -10.80 -6.76
C SER A 27 18.31 -10.25 -8.03
N SER A 28 18.88 -11.16 -8.84
CA SER A 28 19.40 -10.87 -10.19
C SER A 28 18.34 -11.02 -11.30
N SER A 29 17.13 -11.52 -10.98
CA SER A 29 16.11 -11.89 -11.98
C SER A 29 14.80 -11.10 -11.90
N VAL A 30 14.79 -9.94 -11.25
CA VAL A 30 13.63 -9.05 -11.19
C VAL A 30 13.72 -7.93 -12.21
N ILE A 31 12.58 -7.51 -12.75
CA ILE A 31 12.44 -6.30 -13.56
C ILE A 31 11.57 -5.32 -12.79
N VAL A 32 12.08 -4.11 -12.60
CA VAL A 32 11.38 -3.07 -11.84
C VAL A 32 10.61 -2.15 -12.78
N TYR A 33 9.36 -1.90 -12.47
CA TYR A 33 8.50 -0.89 -13.10
C TYR A 33 8.19 0.17 -12.07
N ILE A 34 8.77 1.36 -12.25
CA ILE A 34 8.60 2.47 -11.31
C ILE A 34 7.86 3.63 -11.97
N THR A 35 6.75 4.04 -11.39
CA THR A 35 6.09 5.28 -11.77
C THR A 35 6.69 6.44 -10.97
N ASP A 36 7.47 7.28 -11.63
CA ASP A 36 7.93 8.57 -11.08
C ASP A 36 6.85 9.62 -11.33
N ASP A 37 6.09 9.97 -10.28
CA ASP A 37 4.95 10.88 -10.40
C ASP A 37 5.37 12.35 -10.51
N ALA A 38 6.23 12.63 -11.51
CA ALA A 38 6.80 13.94 -11.83
C ALA A 38 7.69 14.51 -10.70
N SER A 39 8.62 13.72 -10.17
CA SER A 39 9.63 14.19 -9.21
C SER A 39 10.51 15.30 -9.81
N THR A 40 10.83 16.28 -8.97
CA THR A 40 11.69 17.42 -9.30
C THR A 40 13.04 17.41 -8.56
N ASP A 41 13.25 16.44 -7.66
CA ASP A 41 14.45 16.26 -6.84
C ASP A 41 15.57 15.47 -7.54
N GLY A 42 15.38 15.11 -8.82
CA GLY A 42 16.33 14.31 -9.59
C GLY A 42 16.26 12.81 -9.36
N THR A 43 15.15 12.29 -8.78
CA THR A 43 14.96 10.85 -8.52
C THR A 43 15.23 9.99 -9.76
N SER A 44 14.56 10.27 -10.89
CA SER A 44 14.73 9.48 -12.12
C SER A 44 16.17 9.50 -12.65
N LEU A 45 16.85 10.66 -12.60
CA LEU A 45 18.26 10.78 -13.01
C LEU A 45 19.17 9.95 -12.12
N ALA A 46 18.94 9.99 -10.80
CA ALA A 46 19.73 9.22 -9.85
C ALA A 46 19.55 7.71 -10.04
N ILE A 47 18.31 7.22 -10.33
CA ILE A 47 18.08 5.81 -10.64
C ILE A 47 18.89 5.39 -11.86
N ARG A 48 18.93 6.20 -12.94
CA ARG A 48 19.66 5.91 -14.17
C ARG A 48 21.19 5.86 -14.00
N GLN A 49 21.73 6.43 -12.94
CA GLN A 49 23.16 6.31 -12.64
C GLN A 49 23.56 4.89 -12.17
N TYR A 50 22.62 4.12 -11.62
CA TYR A 50 22.90 2.80 -11.02
C TYR A 50 22.22 1.63 -11.74
N TYR A 51 21.17 1.89 -12.51
CA TYR A 51 20.34 0.84 -13.12
C TYR A 51 20.08 1.10 -14.59
N SER A 52 20.24 0.07 -15.43
CA SER A 52 19.93 0.13 -16.86
C SER A 52 18.43 0.22 -17.10
N GLU A 53 18.02 0.55 -18.33
CA GLU A 53 16.59 0.57 -18.72
C GLU A 53 15.94 -0.81 -18.70
N GLU A 54 16.72 -1.85 -18.92
CA GLU A 54 16.28 -3.24 -18.87
C GLU A 54 16.01 -3.71 -17.44
N GLN A 55 16.76 -3.19 -16.47
CA GLN A 55 16.58 -3.51 -15.04
C GLN A 55 15.45 -2.71 -14.42
N VAL A 56 15.33 -1.42 -14.76
CA VAL A 56 14.36 -0.49 -14.19
C VAL A 56 13.68 0.32 -15.28
N HIS A 57 12.41 0.01 -15.54
CA HIS A 57 11.54 0.79 -16.42
C HIS A 57 10.95 1.97 -15.66
N ILE A 58 11.37 3.20 -15.97
CA ILE A 58 10.81 4.41 -15.37
C ILE A 58 9.65 4.90 -16.23
N ILE A 59 8.46 4.97 -15.65
CA ILE A 59 7.24 5.50 -16.26
C ILE A 59 7.01 6.90 -15.69
N LYS A 60 6.92 7.89 -16.56
CA LYS A 60 6.66 9.28 -16.15
C LYS A 60 5.19 9.45 -15.78
N GLY A 61 4.92 9.84 -14.54
CA GLY A 61 3.60 10.20 -14.06
C GLY A 61 3.24 11.65 -14.36
N THR A 62 2.09 12.08 -13.86
CA THR A 62 1.50 13.41 -14.12
C THR A 62 1.71 14.41 -12.97
N GLY A 63 2.26 13.97 -11.83
CA GLY A 63 2.36 14.73 -10.58
C GLY A 63 1.08 14.66 -9.73
N ASN A 64 0.09 13.85 -10.15
CA ASN A 64 -1.19 13.72 -9.47
C ASN A 64 -1.70 12.26 -9.49
N LEU A 65 -0.81 11.30 -9.60
CA LEU A 65 -1.19 9.87 -9.55
C LEU A 65 -1.28 9.37 -8.12
N PHE A 66 -0.42 9.82 -7.24
CA PHE A 66 -0.28 9.31 -5.89
C PHE A 66 -0.03 7.79 -5.87
N TRP A 67 -0.27 7.12 -4.73
CA TRP A 67 0.13 5.72 -4.59
C TRP A 67 -0.69 4.77 -5.48
N SER A 68 -2.02 4.73 -5.33
CA SER A 68 -2.84 3.71 -6.02
C SER A 68 -2.80 3.83 -7.53
N ARG A 69 -2.88 5.04 -8.07
CA ARG A 69 -2.80 5.26 -9.54
C ARG A 69 -1.38 5.11 -10.06
N GLY A 70 -0.37 5.47 -9.27
CA GLY A 70 1.03 5.20 -9.61
C GLY A 70 1.29 3.71 -9.72
N MET A 71 0.84 2.93 -8.74
CA MET A 71 0.93 1.46 -8.75
C MET A 71 0.13 0.85 -9.91
N TYR A 72 -1.08 1.35 -10.20
CA TYR A 72 -1.86 0.94 -11.36
C TYR A 72 -1.07 1.16 -12.66
N THR A 73 -0.43 2.32 -12.81
CA THR A 73 0.34 2.69 -13.99
C THR A 73 1.55 1.78 -14.18
N ALA A 74 2.33 1.54 -13.12
CA ALA A 74 3.44 0.60 -13.13
C ALA A 74 2.97 -0.83 -13.49
N TRP A 75 1.86 -1.28 -12.89
CA TRP A 75 1.33 -2.61 -13.13
C TRP A 75 0.82 -2.80 -14.56
N LYS A 76 0.10 -1.81 -15.08
CA LYS A 76 -0.38 -1.82 -16.48
C LYS A 76 0.78 -1.96 -17.48
N GLU A 77 1.91 -1.32 -17.21
CA GLU A 77 3.11 -1.45 -18.05
C GLU A 77 3.73 -2.85 -17.90
N ALA A 78 3.86 -3.35 -16.67
CA ALA A 78 4.39 -4.68 -16.40
C ALA A 78 3.55 -5.82 -17.02
N LEU A 79 2.23 -5.63 -17.18
CA LEU A 79 1.35 -6.63 -17.83
C LEU A 79 1.69 -6.87 -19.31
N LYS A 80 2.49 -6.02 -19.95
CA LYS A 80 2.98 -6.26 -21.33
C LYS A 80 4.05 -7.36 -21.39
N GLY A 81 4.66 -7.69 -20.25
CA GLY A 81 5.61 -8.79 -20.11
C GLY A 81 4.95 -10.06 -19.57
N ASN A 82 5.74 -11.15 -19.55
CA ASN A 82 5.32 -12.42 -18.97
C ASN A 82 6.03 -12.64 -17.65
N PHE A 83 5.30 -12.49 -16.55
CA PHE A 83 5.79 -12.65 -15.19
C PHE A 83 5.00 -13.74 -14.44
N ASP A 84 5.70 -14.47 -13.60
CA ASP A 84 5.09 -15.47 -12.71
C ASP A 84 4.45 -14.78 -11.50
N TYR A 85 5.08 -13.66 -11.05
CA TYR A 85 4.64 -12.89 -9.90
C TYR A 85 4.78 -11.38 -10.14
N TYR A 86 3.97 -10.61 -9.41
CA TYR A 86 4.06 -9.17 -9.26
C TYR A 86 4.33 -8.85 -7.79
N LEU A 87 5.41 -8.13 -7.53
CA LEU A 87 5.78 -7.67 -6.18
C LEU A 87 5.51 -6.18 -6.06
N TRP A 88 4.55 -5.80 -5.24
CA TRP A 88 4.38 -4.39 -4.84
C TRP A 88 5.48 -4.04 -3.85
N LEU A 89 6.03 -2.86 -3.99
CA LEU A 89 7.09 -2.38 -3.12
C LEU A 89 6.95 -0.86 -2.92
N ASN A 90 6.81 -0.42 -1.67
CA ASN A 90 6.88 1.00 -1.37
C ASN A 90 8.32 1.51 -1.47
N ASP A 91 8.48 2.74 -1.95
CA ASP A 91 9.77 3.38 -2.17
C ASP A 91 10.51 3.81 -0.89
N ASP A 92 9.90 3.62 0.28
CA ASP A 92 10.42 4.00 1.59
C ASP A 92 10.59 2.82 2.58
N VAL A 93 10.61 1.59 2.08
CA VAL A 93 10.97 0.40 2.85
C VAL A 93 12.37 -0.09 2.48
N VAL A 94 13.05 -0.74 3.43
CA VAL A 94 14.35 -1.41 3.21
C VAL A 94 14.16 -2.89 3.49
N LEU A 95 14.36 -3.70 2.45
CA LEU A 95 14.13 -5.14 2.48
C LEU A 95 15.26 -5.86 3.23
N TYR A 96 14.90 -6.94 3.94
CA TYR A 96 15.85 -7.88 4.54
C TYR A 96 16.36 -8.89 3.53
N ASP A 97 17.50 -9.52 3.82
CA ASP A 97 18.15 -10.43 2.87
C ASP A 97 17.32 -11.67 2.55
N ASN A 98 16.44 -12.11 3.46
CA ASN A 98 15.58 -13.30 3.32
C ASN A 98 14.16 -12.98 2.82
N PHE A 99 13.85 -11.75 2.40
CA PHE A 99 12.48 -11.35 2.10
C PHE A 99 11.83 -12.18 0.98
N PHE A 100 12.57 -12.52 -0.07
CA PHE A 100 12.04 -13.35 -1.16
C PHE A 100 11.76 -14.77 -0.71
N GLU A 101 12.67 -15.36 0.04
CA GLU A 101 12.49 -16.72 0.56
C GLU A 101 11.23 -16.81 1.40
N GLU A 102 11.01 -15.83 2.29
CA GLU A 102 9.84 -15.78 3.14
C GLU A 102 8.53 -15.58 2.36
N LEU A 103 8.50 -14.62 1.41
CA LEU A 103 7.32 -14.38 0.58
C LEU A 103 6.96 -15.62 -0.26
N LEU A 104 7.95 -16.25 -0.88
CA LEU A 104 7.75 -17.42 -1.72
C LEU A 104 7.38 -18.67 -0.89
N TYR A 105 7.99 -18.84 0.28
CA TYR A 105 7.60 -19.90 1.22
C TYR A 105 6.12 -19.78 1.58
N CYS A 106 5.68 -18.60 2.00
CA CYS A 106 4.28 -18.36 2.32
C CYS A 106 3.34 -18.59 1.12
N SER A 107 3.74 -18.16 -0.09
CA SER A 107 2.96 -18.38 -1.30
C SER A 107 2.84 -19.88 -1.64
N ASN A 108 3.93 -20.63 -1.53
CA ASN A 108 3.98 -22.07 -1.84
C ASN A 108 3.10 -22.90 -0.90
N LEU A 109 2.96 -22.52 0.37
CA LEU A 109 2.05 -23.20 1.31
C LEU A 109 0.58 -23.17 0.85
N TYR A 110 0.23 -22.25 -0.04
CA TYR A 110 -1.10 -22.10 -0.64
C TYR A 110 -1.09 -22.41 -2.15
N GLU A 111 -0.11 -23.22 -2.61
CA GLU A 111 0.00 -23.63 -4.02
C GLU A 111 0.04 -22.43 -4.99
N ASN A 112 0.62 -21.30 -4.55
CA ASN A 112 0.65 -20.03 -5.29
C ASN A 112 -0.74 -19.49 -5.67
N ASN A 113 -1.76 -19.79 -4.87
CA ASN A 113 -3.12 -19.29 -5.02
C ASN A 113 -3.54 -18.41 -3.84
N CYS A 114 -2.67 -17.49 -3.44
CA CYS A 114 -2.90 -16.51 -2.38
C CYS A 114 -2.18 -15.20 -2.70
N ILE A 115 -2.54 -14.13 -2.00
CA ILE A 115 -1.75 -12.90 -1.92
C ILE A 115 -0.95 -12.95 -0.62
N VAL A 116 0.34 -12.62 -0.67
CA VAL A 116 1.20 -12.57 0.52
C VAL A 116 1.54 -11.12 0.83
N THR A 117 1.17 -10.62 2.01
CA THR A 117 1.58 -9.30 2.52
C THR A 117 2.71 -9.46 3.52
N GLY A 118 3.80 -8.74 3.31
CA GLY A 118 4.97 -8.74 4.19
C GLY A 118 4.72 -7.99 5.49
N LEU A 119 5.14 -8.54 6.61
CA LEU A 119 5.25 -7.80 7.86
C LEU A 119 6.40 -6.79 7.76
N ILE A 120 6.13 -5.54 8.11
CA ILE A 120 7.10 -4.46 8.14
C ILE A 120 7.23 -3.96 9.57
N GLU A 121 8.43 -3.93 10.09
CA GLU A 121 8.70 -3.42 11.44
C GLU A 121 9.32 -2.00 11.41
N ASP A 122 9.43 -1.38 12.56
CA ASP A 122 10.18 -0.14 12.70
C ASP A 122 11.70 -0.40 12.60
N LYS A 123 12.47 0.66 12.43
CA LYS A 123 13.93 0.57 12.30
C LYS A 123 14.61 0.03 13.56
N GLU A 124 14.00 0.20 14.71
CA GLU A 124 14.44 -0.27 16.01
C GLU A 124 14.07 -1.74 16.28
N HIS A 125 13.38 -2.42 15.34
CA HIS A 125 12.92 -3.82 15.43
C HIS A 125 12.02 -4.09 16.64
N SER A 126 11.28 -3.08 17.08
CA SER A 126 10.48 -3.13 18.31
C SER A 126 8.99 -3.29 18.08
N THR A 127 8.49 -2.87 16.91
CA THR A 127 7.06 -2.80 16.63
C THR A 127 6.74 -3.12 15.18
N ILE A 128 5.72 -3.95 14.95
CA ILE A 128 5.18 -4.17 13.60
C ILE A 128 4.33 -2.95 13.21
N LEU A 129 4.75 -2.28 12.13
CA LEU A 129 4.09 -1.09 11.60
C LEU A 129 3.00 -1.43 10.58
N TYR A 130 3.29 -2.41 9.70
CA TYR A 130 2.43 -2.79 8.57
C TYR A 130 2.47 -4.30 8.33
N GLY A 131 1.53 -4.79 7.55
CA GLY A 131 1.38 -6.18 7.17
C GLY A 131 -0.08 -6.49 6.90
N GLY A 132 -0.86 -6.64 7.94
CA GLY A 132 -2.30 -6.85 7.80
C GLY A 132 -3.00 -6.98 9.13
N THR A 133 -4.32 -6.88 9.09
CA THR A 133 -5.20 -7.11 10.23
C THR A 133 -5.64 -8.57 10.23
N SER A 134 -5.31 -9.29 11.30
CA SER A 134 -5.65 -10.70 11.48
C SER A 134 -7.15 -10.95 11.34
N LEU A 135 -7.51 -12.00 10.59
CA LEU A 135 -8.89 -12.44 10.49
C LEU A 135 -9.43 -13.00 11.83
N LYS A 136 -8.54 -13.54 12.68
CA LYS A 136 -8.91 -14.15 13.97
C LYS A 136 -9.04 -13.12 15.08
N THR A 137 -8.03 -12.24 15.21
CA THR A 137 -7.91 -11.34 16.38
C THR A 137 -8.39 -9.92 16.09
N HIS A 138 -8.59 -9.55 14.81
CA HIS A 138 -8.89 -8.19 14.34
C HIS A 138 -7.84 -7.14 14.76
N LYS A 139 -6.62 -7.59 15.04
CA LYS A 139 -5.47 -6.74 15.38
C LYS A 139 -4.38 -6.88 14.32
N MET A 140 -3.39 -5.99 14.34
CA MET A 140 -2.19 -6.12 13.51
C MET A 140 -1.53 -7.47 13.77
N VAL A 141 -1.26 -8.23 12.70
CA VAL A 141 -0.54 -9.52 12.78
C VAL A 141 0.82 -9.29 13.41
N GLN A 142 1.20 -10.18 14.31
CA GLN A 142 2.51 -10.24 14.93
C GLN A 142 3.30 -11.43 14.36
N PRO A 143 4.65 -11.40 14.38
CA PRO A 143 5.47 -12.53 13.97
C PRO A 143 5.04 -13.83 14.65
N ASN A 144 4.97 -14.92 13.86
CA ASN A 144 4.53 -16.23 14.32
C ASN A 144 5.25 -17.33 13.51
N SER A 145 5.21 -18.59 13.99
CA SER A 145 5.75 -19.74 13.28
C SER A 145 5.03 -20.05 11.96
N GLU A 146 3.75 -19.69 11.85
CA GLU A 146 2.90 -19.93 10.68
C GLU A 146 2.36 -18.63 10.07
N PRO A 147 2.16 -18.60 8.73
CA PRO A 147 1.53 -17.46 8.07
C PRO A 147 0.09 -17.27 8.55
N GLU A 148 -0.34 -16.03 8.73
CA GLU A 148 -1.67 -15.74 9.23
C GLU A 148 -2.59 -15.11 8.17
N LYS A 149 -3.84 -15.62 8.08
CA LYS A 149 -4.86 -15.03 7.20
C LYS A 149 -5.27 -13.66 7.71
N VAL A 150 -5.30 -12.68 6.80
CA VAL A 150 -5.67 -11.30 7.11
C VAL A 150 -6.98 -10.90 6.45
N HIS A 151 -7.69 -9.99 7.11
CA HIS A 151 -8.90 -9.38 6.58
C HIS A 151 -8.59 -8.12 5.76
N HIS A 152 -7.68 -7.29 6.24
CA HIS A 152 -7.15 -6.13 5.53
C HIS A 152 -5.63 -6.25 5.41
N MET A 153 -5.10 -5.94 4.25
CA MET A 153 -3.65 -5.89 4.02
C MET A 153 -3.17 -4.45 3.80
N ASN A 154 -1.87 -4.23 3.98
CA ASN A 154 -1.18 -3.00 3.62
C ASN A 154 -0.31 -3.23 2.39
N GLY A 155 -0.29 -2.28 1.48
CA GLY A 155 0.38 -2.37 0.19
C GLY A 155 1.89 -2.11 0.18
N ASN A 156 2.60 -2.25 1.33
CA ASN A 156 4.02 -1.89 1.42
C ASN A 156 4.96 -2.89 0.74
N VAL A 157 4.77 -4.19 1.01
CA VAL A 157 5.44 -5.31 0.34
C VAL A 157 4.39 -6.38 0.14
N VAL A 158 4.00 -6.64 -1.11
CA VAL A 158 2.92 -7.59 -1.42
C VAL A 158 3.29 -8.44 -2.63
N LEU A 159 3.34 -9.76 -2.46
CA LEU A 159 3.56 -10.70 -3.55
C LEU A 159 2.22 -11.18 -4.10
N VAL A 160 2.01 -11.01 -5.41
CA VAL A 160 0.78 -11.41 -6.11
C VAL A 160 1.14 -12.37 -7.24
N PRO A 161 0.72 -13.64 -7.19
CA PRO A 161 0.89 -14.58 -8.30
C PRO A 161 0.14 -14.16 -9.56
N CYS A 162 0.67 -14.48 -10.73
CA CYS A 162 0.02 -14.21 -12.01
C CYS A 162 -1.38 -14.86 -12.12
N SER A 163 -1.59 -16.03 -11.52
CA SER A 163 -2.90 -16.70 -11.43
C SER A 163 -3.96 -15.83 -10.76
N VAL A 164 -3.59 -15.15 -9.68
CA VAL A 164 -4.46 -14.22 -8.96
C VAL A 164 -4.82 -13.03 -9.85
N VAL A 165 -3.82 -12.44 -10.53
CA VAL A 165 -4.02 -11.31 -11.45
C VAL A 165 -4.97 -11.69 -12.60
N LYS A 166 -4.82 -12.88 -13.16
CA LYS A 166 -5.74 -13.39 -14.21
C LYS A 166 -7.19 -13.51 -13.72
N LYS A 167 -7.39 -13.80 -12.43
CA LYS A 167 -8.72 -14.00 -11.85
C LYS A 167 -9.40 -12.70 -11.43
N ILE A 168 -8.67 -11.77 -10.79
CA ILE A 168 -9.28 -10.56 -10.21
C ILE A 168 -8.78 -9.24 -10.84
N GLY A 169 -7.88 -9.31 -11.85
CA GLY A 169 -7.29 -8.12 -12.46
C GLY A 169 -6.24 -7.45 -11.57
N ILE A 170 -6.01 -6.16 -11.81
CA ILE A 170 -5.05 -5.32 -11.08
C ILE A 170 -5.75 -4.31 -10.18
N ILE A 171 -5.00 -3.41 -9.51
CA ILE A 171 -5.55 -2.32 -8.68
C ILE A 171 -6.58 -1.51 -9.48
N ASP A 172 -7.69 -1.15 -8.83
CA ASP A 172 -8.74 -0.32 -9.40
C ASP A 172 -8.28 1.16 -9.48
N PRO A 173 -8.18 1.77 -10.66
CA PRO A 173 -7.69 3.14 -10.85
C PRO A 173 -8.62 4.23 -10.31
N TYR A 174 -9.81 3.85 -9.84
CA TYR A 174 -10.72 4.78 -9.17
C TYR A 174 -10.12 5.31 -7.87
N TYR A 175 -9.36 4.46 -7.14
CA TYR A 175 -8.63 4.86 -5.94
C TYR A 175 -7.45 5.75 -6.31
N HIS A 176 -7.31 6.86 -5.59
CA HIS A 176 -6.25 7.83 -5.88
C HIS A 176 -4.98 7.54 -5.05
N HIS A 177 -5.14 7.44 -3.73
CA HIS A 177 -4.05 7.16 -2.80
C HIS A 177 -4.39 6.00 -1.87
N ASP A 178 -5.34 6.18 -0.96
CA ASP A 178 -5.77 5.18 0.02
C ASP A 178 -6.78 4.18 -0.54
N LEU A 179 -6.95 3.08 0.17
CA LEU A 179 -7.94 2.03 0.00
C LEU A 179 -7.76 1.14 -1.25
N GLY A 180 -6.82 1.45 -2.16
CA GLY A 180 -6.59 0.62 -3.33
C GLY A 180 -6.01 -0.76 -2.98
N ASP A 181 -5.13 -0.82 -1.98
CA ASP A 181 -4.58 -2.04 -1.42
C ASP A 181 -5.63 -2.86 -0.66
N VAL A 182 -6.40 -2.20 0.19
CA VAL A 182 -7.49 -2.84 0.95
C VAL A 182 -8.57 -3.39 -0.01
N ASP A 183 -8.96 -2.61 -1.03
CA ASP A 183 -9.89 -3.05 -2.08
C ASP A 183 -9.38 -4.30 -2.79
N TYR A 184 -8.09 -4.31 -3.15
CA TYR A 184 -7.50 -5.44 -3.85
C TYR A 184 -7.53 -6.72 -3.02
N GLY A 185 -7.16 -6.62 -1.73
CA GLY A 185 -7.22 -7.73 -0.79
C GLY A 185 -8.64 -8.23 -0.56
N LEU A 186 -9.61 -7.33 -0.39
CA LEU A 186 -11.03 -7.72 -0.23
C LEU A 186 -11.58 -8.39 -1.50
N ARG A 187 -11.27 -7.88 -2.70
CA ARG A 187 -11.64 -8.55 -3.95
C ARG A 187 -11.06 -9.96 -4.07
N ALA A 188 -9.83 -10.17 -3.60
CA ALA A 188 -9.23 -11.49 -3.56
C ALA A 188 -10.03 -12.43 -2.64
N ILE A 189 -10.32 -11.99 -1.41
CA ILE A 189 -11.09 -12.77 -0.42
C ILE A 189 -12.50 -13.08 -0.94
N GLU A 190 -13.20 -12.12 -1.54
CA GLU A 190 -14.52 -12.28 -2.15
C GLU A 190 -14.51 -13.30 -3.29
N ASN A 191 -13.36 -13.51 -3.95
CA ASN A 191 -13.16 -14.51 -4.99
C ASN A 191 -12.54 -15.83 -4.47
N GLY A 192 -12.53 -16.05 -3.16
CA GLY A 192 -12.01 -17.26 -2.54
C GLY A 192 -10.49 -17.38 -2.53
N ILE A 193 -9.77 -16.27 -2.76
CA ILE A 193 -8.30 -16.20 -2.72
C ILE A 193 -7.89 -15.66 -1.35
N PRO A 194 -7.20 -16.43 -0.50
CA PRO A 194 -6.77 -15.95 0.79
C PRO A 194 -5.69 -14.87 0.64
N VAL A 195 -5.71 -13.91 1.56
CA VAL A 195 -4.62 -12.97 1.80
C VAL A 195 -3.95 -13.37 3.10
N ILE A 196 -2.64 -13.54 3.09
CA ILE A 196 -1.87 -14.02 4.23
C ILE A 196 -0.71 -13.08 4.55
N ALA A 197 -0.42 -12.90 5.83
CA ALA A 197 0.77 -12.19 6.27
C ALA A 197 1.95 -13.16 6.41
N THR A 198 3.17 -12.67 6.17
CA THR A 198 4.40 -13.43 6.39
C THR A 198 4.57 -13.80 7.87
N ARG A 199 5.37 -14.84 8.15
CA ARG A 199 5.65 -15.33 9.50
C ARG A 199 6.55 -14.39 10.28
N VAL A 200 7.48 -13.76 9.56
CA VAL A 200 8.50 -12.85 10.10
C VAL A 200 8.50 -11.55 9.31
N PRO A 201 9.05 -10.45 9.87
CA PRO A 201 9.26 -9.22 9.11
C PRO A 201 10.16 -9.46 7.90
N VAL A 202 9.80 -8.83 6.76
CA VAL A 202 10.55 -8.91 5.50
C VAL A 202 11.26 -7.60 5.16
N ALA A 203 10.96 -6.55 5.91
CA ALA A 203 11.56 -5.23 5.74
C ALA A 203 11.37 -4.38 7.00
N TYR A 204 12.10 -3.28 7.08
CA TYR A 204 11.77 -2.20 7.99
C TYR A 204 11.31 -0.94 7.23
N GLY A 205 10.53 -0.11 7.90
CA GLY A 205 9.98 1.12 7.36
C GLY A 205 9.81 2.20 8.42
N TYR A 206 8.99 3.20 8.10
CA TYR A 206 8.74 4.35 8.96
C TYR A 206 7.25 4.46 9.27
N PRO A 207 6.88 4.85 10.51
CA PRO A 207 5.49 5.03 10.88
C PRO A 207 4.87 6.23 10.13
N ASN A 208 3.59 6.09 9.76
CA ASN A 208 2.82 7.18 9.19
C ASN A 208 1.76 7.64 10.20
N ASN A 209 2.10 8.67 10.98
CA ASN A 209 1.28 9.16 12.08
C ASN A 209 0.31 10.29 11.68
N ILE A 210 0.05 10.49 10.38
CA ILE A 210 -0.80 11.57 9.90
C ILE A 210 -2.27 11.18 10.02
N CYS A 211 -3.05 11.96 10.78
CA CYS A 211 -4.50 11.83 10.78
C CYS A 211 -5.07 12.31 9.44
N ARG A 212 -5.65 11.40 8.66
CA ARG A 212 -6.19 11.69 7.32
C ARG A 212 -7.64 12.17 7.33
N VAL A 213 -8.38 11.82 8.38
CA VAL A 213 -9.83 12.09 8.47
C VAL A 213 -10.18 13.49 8.95
N ARG A 214 -9.23 14.20 9.60
CA ARG A 214 -9.44 15.54 10.13
C ARG A 214 -8.14 16.33 10.21
N LYS A 215 -8.20 17.64 9.90
CA LYS A 215 -7.14 18.63 10.17
C LYS A 215 -7.55 19.51 11.32
N TRP A 216 -6.66 19.70 12.28
CA TRP A 216 -6.87 20.50 13.48
C TRP A 216 -6.39 21.93 13.33
N GLY A 217 -6.99 22.86 14.13
CA GLY A 217 -6.56 24.26 14.17
C GLY A 217 -6.84 25.04 12.90
N VAL A 218 -7.74 24.58 12.03
CA VAL A 218 -8.07 25.24 10.77
C VAL A 218 -9.57 25.54 10.67
N ASN A 219 -9.91 26.49 9.79
CA ASN A 219 -11.30 26.82 9.51
C ASN A 219 -12.03 25.67 8.77
N LEU A 220 -13.35 25.76 8.72
CA LEU A 220 -14.22 24.74 8.16
C LEU A 220 -13.92 24.46 6.68
N ARG A 221 -13.68 25.53 5.88
CA ARG A 221 -13.38 25.41 4.44
C ARG A 221 -12.08 24.62 4.20
N GLU A 222 -11.03 24.94 4.93
CA GLU A 222 -9.74 24.27 4.82
C GLU A 222 -9.84 22.81 5.30
N ARG A 223 -10.63 22.55 6.36
CA ARG A 223 -10.85 21.20 6.88
C ARG A 223 -11.51 20.30 5.84
N PHE A 224 -12.59 20.76 5.18
CA PHE A 224 -13.25 19.99 4.11
C PHE A 224 -12.40 19.90 2.84
N HIS A 225 -11.62 20.93 2.51
CA HIS A 225 -10.65 20.86 1.42
C HIS A 225 -9.64 19.74 1.70
N ARG A 226 -9.02 19.73 2.89
CA ARG A 226 -8.03 18.70 3.28
C ARG A 226 -8.63 17.30 3.34
N LEU A 227 -9.84 17.15 3.87
CA LEU A 227 -10.56 15.87 3.89
C LEU A 227 -10.69 15.27 2.48
N ASN A 228 -11.00 16.10 1.48
CA ASN A 228 -11.26 15.63 0.11
C ASN A 228 -10.03 15.60 -0.80
N MET A 229 -8.86 15.97 -0.30
CA MET A 229 -7.60 15.76 -1.03
C MET A 229 -7.19 14.29 -1.07
N PRO A 230 -6.38 13.86 -2.07
CA PRO A 230 -5.94 12.45 -2.18
C PRO A 230 -5.26 11.91 -0.92
N LEU A 231 -4.49 12.74 -0.20
CA LEU A 231 -3.84 12.38 1.08
C LEU A 231 -4.75 12.58 2.31
N GLY A 232 -6.00 12.97 2.10
CA GLY A 232 -7.03 13.00 3.13
C GLY A 232 -7.80 11.69 3.20
N SER A 233 -9.11 11.82 3.48
CA SER A 233 -10.06 10.69 3.45
C SER A 233 -11.28 11.09 2.59
N PRO A 234 -11.12 11.20 1.24
CA PRO A 234 -12.12 11.78 0.37
C PRO A 234 -13.47 11.09 0.49
N LEU A 235 -14.54 11.85 0.70
CA LEU A 235 -15.90 11.30 0.86
C LEU A 235 -16.32 10.44 -0.34
N ARG A 236 -15.99 10.88 -1.57
CA ARG A 236 -16.30 10.14 -2.80
C ARG A 236 -15.64 8.76 -2.83
N ILE A 237 -14.35 8.68 -2.45
CA ILE A 237 -13.59 7.42 -2.43
C ILE A 237 -14.11 6.50 -1.33
N ASN A 238 -14.36 7.03 -0.14
CA ASN A 238 -14.93 6.28 0.97
C ASN A 238 -16.33 5.73 0.66
N TYR A 239 -17.18 6.55 0.01
CA TYR A 239 -18.50 6.11 -0.42
C TYR A 239 -18.39 4.96 -1.43
N TYR A 240 -17.55 5.10 -2.47
CA TYR A 240 -17.33 4.08 -3.49
C TYR A 240 -16.87 2.76 -2.86
N PHE A 241 -15.80 2.80 -2.06
CA PHE A 241 -15.23 1.64 -1.39
C PHE A 241 -16.27 0.93 -0.50
N ARG A 242 -16.93 1.69 0.37
CA ARG A 242 -17.88 1.10 1.33
C ARG A 242 -19.15 0.58 0.66
N LYS A 243 -19.61 1.26 -0.39
CA LYS A 243 -20.74 0.76 -1.18
C LYS A 243 -20.41 -0.57 -1.85
N LYS A 244 -19.18 -0.68 -2.40
CA LYS A 244 -18.66 -1.87 -3.10
C LYS A 244 -18.58 -3.09 -2.17
N HIS A 245 -17.98 -2.95 -1.00
CA HIS A 245 -17.65 -4.06 -0.09
C HIS A 245 -18.66 -4.26 1.06
N TYR A 246 -19.38 -3.22 1.48
CA TYR A 246 -20.23 -3.28 2.68
C TYR A 246 -21.66 -2.82 2.44
N GLY A 247 -22.00 -2.39 1.23
CA GLY A 247 -23.33 -1.97 0.85
C GLY A 247 -23.66 -0.50 1.09
N PHE A 248 -24.77 -0.05 0.52
CA PHE A 248 -25.19 1.35 0.47
C PHE A 248 -25.31 2.01 1.85
N MET A 249 -25.99 1.35 2.79
CA MET A 249 -26.25 1.92 4.13
C MET A 249 -24.95 2.22 4.88
N LYS A 250 -23.98 1.28 4.88
CA LYS A 250 -22.68 1.50 5.55
C LYS A 250 -21.86 2.61 4.87
N ALA A 251 -21.98 2.77 3.54
CA ALA A 251 -21.35 3.85 2.81
C ALA A 251 -21.91 5.22 3.24
N VAL A 252 -23.24 5.36 3.28
CA VAL A 252 -23.91 6.59 3.73
C VAL A 252 -23.55 6.91 5.19
N MET A 253 -23.69 5.94 6.09
CA MET A 253 -23.40 6.12 7.52
C MET A 253 -21.96 6.62 7.73
N PHE A 254 -20.99 6.02 7.07
CA PHE A 254 -19.58 6.43 7.23
C PHE A 254 -19.29 7.82 6.66
N CYS A 255 -19.83 8.14 5.48
CA CYS A 255 -19.67 9.48 4.91
C CYS A 255 -20.36 10.55 5.77
N SER A 256 -21.53 10.25 6.32
CA SER A 256 -22.23 11.13 7.27
C SER A 256 -21.40 11.33 8.54
N TYR A 257 -20.82 10.26 9.07
CA TYR A 257 -19.90 10.33 10.20
C TYR A 257 -18.68 11.22 9.93
N LEU A 258 -17.98 11.04 8.79
CA LEU A 258 -16.85 11.89 8.41
C LEU A 258 -17.27 13.36 8.23
N THR A 259 -18.43 13.58 7.66
CA THR A 259 -19.00 14.94 7.50
C THR A 259 -19.26 15.58 8.86
N LEU A 260 -19.96 14.88 9.75
CA LEU A 260 -20.22 15.37 11.11
C LEU A 260 -18.93 15.63 11.89
N LEU A 261 -17.97 14.70 11.84
CA LEU A 261 -16.66 14.84 12.49
C LEU A 261 -15.95 16.13 12.04
N ASN A 262 -16.09 16.53 10.77
CA ASN A 262 -15.46 17.74 10.21
C ASN A 262 -16.30 19.01 10.38
N LEU A 263 -17.61 18.91 10.58
CA LEU A 263 -18.48 20.06 10.92
C LEU A 263 -18.27 20.53 12.37
N LEU A 264 -18.03 19.62 13.30
CA LEU A 264 -17.86 19.94 14.70
C LEU A 264 -16.59 20.77 14.96
N PRO A 265 -16.63 21.75 15.90
CA PRO A 265 -15.43 22.47 16.33
C PRO A 265 -14.47 21.53 17.10
N ASP A 266 -13.19 21.89 17.16
CA ASP A 266 -12.15 21.03 17.75
C ASP A 266 -12.44 20.65 19.21
N TRP A 267 -12.90 21.62 20.02
CA TRP A 267 -13.25 21.36 21.44
C TRP A 267 -14.37 20.31 21.59
N ALA A 268 -15.36 20.30 20.69
CA ALA A 268 -16.45 19.34 20.74
C ALA A 268 -15.96 17.92 20.36
N VAL A 269 -15.06 17.81 19.38
CA VAL A 269 -14.46 16.54 18.99
C VAL A 269 -13.60 15.98 20.13
N VAL A 270 -12.81 16.81 20.79
CA VAL A 270 -12.02 16.38 21.98
C VAL A 270 -12.94 15.89 23.10
N LYS A 271 -14.06 16.60 23.36
CA LYS A 271 -15.02 16.21 24.40
C LYS A 271 -15.66 14.84 24.12
N ILE A 272 -15.92 14.50 22.84
CA ILE A 272 -16.63 13.27 22.45
C ILE A 272 -15.65 12.08 22.26
N TRP A 273 -14.51 12.32 21.60
CA TRP A 273 -13.57 11.25 21.19
C TRP A 273 -12.15 11.40 21.74
N GLY A 274 -11.92 12.33 22.65
CA GLY A 274 -10.58 12.58 23.21
C GLY A 274 -9.59 13.01 22.11
N THR A 275 -8.35 12.53 22.21
CA THR A 275 -7.27 12.84 21.25
C THR A 275 -7.19 11.88 20.06
N THR A 276 -8.20 11.02 19.87
CA THR A 276 -8.18 9.93 18.85
C THR A 276 -7.87 10.42 17.43
N TYR A 277 -8.34 11.62 17.08
CA TYR A 277 -8.15 12.20 15.73
C TYR A 277 -7.07 13.28 15.67
N GLN A 278 -6.28 13.45 16.71
CA GLN A 278 -5.10 14.32 16.68
C GLN A 278 -3.92 13.57 16.05
N ASN A 279 -3.04 14.28 15.34
CA ASN A 279 -1.76 13.71 14.92
C ASN A 279 -0.97 13.31 16.19
N LYS A 280 -0.46 12.11 16.20
CA LYS A 280 0.42 11.61 17.26
C LYS A 280 1.87 11.90 16.92
#